data_8d9f6d694aa51a38ad6898f88b1b40f6
#
_entry.id   8d9f6d694aa51a38ad6898f88b1b40f6
#
_cell.length_a   1.000
_cell.length_b   1.000
_cell.length_c   1.000
_cell.angle_alpha   90.00
_cell.angle_beta   90.00
_cell.angle_gamma   90.00
#
_symmetry.space_group_name_H-M   'P 1'
#
loop_
_entity.id
_entity.type
_entity.pdbx_description
1 polymer ?
#
loop_
_entity_poly.entity_id
_entity_poly.type
_entity_poly.pdbx_seq_one_letter_code
_entity_poly.pdbx_strand_id
1 'polypeptide(L)'
;MSERAAFGTSVERLMVNFTNPDPSLGDMRSEYIGGNNNRNAHPYLSDYNVRRALSLAIDRQILVDAGYGKAGKISCNVLPAPAIYASSANDECKTPNVAEANRLLDAAGWKRGSDGIRKKNGVRISILYQTSTNSVRQATQAFIKEMWKQIGVETELRNLSASVFFGGDISSPDTYQKFFTDIEMYTNNFSGTDPQTYMSNWTCKEMAQKRNKWGGNNMPRWCSPAYDALSAKMSISSAMKDRIRLTKEMNDMLMQDYAMIPLIHRGNVSAHSNTLSGVRMNPWDSELWNIADWTRK
;
A
#
# COMPACT_ATOMS: atom_id res chain seq x y z
N MET A 1 18.15 -17.41 -23.19
CA MET A 1 16.85 -17.06 -22.60
C MET A 1 16.65 -15.57 -22.75
N SER A 2 15.51 -15.13 -23.26
CA SER A 2 15.19 -13.70 -23.40
C SER A 2 14.30 -13.29 -22.24
N GLU A 3 14.71 -12.25 -21.49
CA GLU A 3 13.95 -11.67 -20.39
C GLU A 3 13.31 -10.38 -20.83
N ARG A 4 12.06 -10.17 -20.46
CA ARG A 4 11.31 -8.94 -20.74
C ARG A 4 10.53 -8.52 -19.51
N ALA A 5 10.41 -7.23 -19.30
CA ALA A 5 9.57 -6.64 -18.25
C ALA A 5 8.51 -5.74 -18.89
N ALA A 6 7.26 -5.84 -18.44
CA ALA A 6 6.16 -5.00 -18.85
C ALA A 6 5.42 -4.47 -17.61
N PHE A 7 5.13 -3.16 -17.58
CA PHE A 7 4.56 -2.48 -16.44
C PHE A 7 3.04 -2.27 -16.61
N GLY A 8 2.28 -3.03 -15.84
CA GLY A 8 0.82 -2.90 -15.73
C GLY A 8 0.41 -2.06 -14.52
N THR A 9 -0.55 -2.56 -13.74
CA THR A 9 -1.15 -1.84 -12.61
C THR A 9 -0.64 -2.28 -11.24
N SER A 10 0.30 -3.23 -11.18
CA SER A 10 0.73 -3.85 -9.92
C SER A 10 1.61 -2.90 -9.09
N VAL A 11 1.17 -2.62 -7.86
CA VAL A 11 1.90 -1.78 -6.90
C VAL A 11 2.11 -2.53 -5.60
N GLU A 12 3.38 -2.72 -5.21
CA GLU A 12 3.75 -3.12 -3.85
C GLU A 12 3.63 -1.91 -2.95
N ARG A 13 2.90 -2.03 -1.84
CA ARG A 13 2.60 -0.92 -0.94
C ARG A 13 2.46 -1.35 0.50
N LEU A 14 2.65 -0.41 1.41
CA LEU A 14 2.28 -0.55 2.81
C LEU A 14 0.83 -0.11 3.00
N MET A 15 0.07 -0.90 3.71
CA MET A 15 -1.25 -0.56 4.21
C MET A 15 -1.09 -0.04 5.63
N VAL A 16 -1.69 1.09 5.94
CA VAL A 16 -1.61 1.73 7.26
C VAL A 16 -2.91 1.49 8.02
N ASN A 17 -2.83 0.93 9.21
CA ASN A 17 -4.02 0.65 10.01
C ASN A 17 -4.53 1.91 10.73
N PHE A 18 -5.79 2.27 10.50
CA PHE A 18 -6.43 3.42 11.14
C PHE A 18 -7.22 3.08 12.41
N THR A 19 -7.29 1.79 12.77
CA THR A 19 -7.96 1.32 13.98
C THR A 19 -6.96 0.75 15.00
N ASN A 20 -7.36 0.76 16.26
CA ASN A 20 -6.49 0.36 17.37
C ASN A 20 -6.23 -1.16 17.36
N PRO A 21 -4.98 -1.61 17.19
CA PRO A 21 -4.64 -3.02 17.12
C PRO A 21 -4.51 -3.70 18.50
N ASP A 22 -4.82 -3.04 19.61
CA ASP A 22 -4.67 -3.58 20.97
C ASP A 22 -5.36 -4.95 21.10
N PRO A 23 -4.62 -6.03 21.42
CA PRO A 23 -5.17 -7.38 21.55
C PRO A 23 -6.32 -7.52 22.56
N SER A 24 -6.38 -6.67 23.58
CA SER A 24 -7.44 -6.67 24.57
C SER A 24 -8.82 -6.36 23.98
N LEU A 25 -8.86 -5.70 22.84
CA LEU A 25 -10.09 -5.36 22.12
C LEU A 25 -10.67 -6.55 21.32
N GLY A 26 -9.95 -7.67 21.21
CA GLY A 26 -10.37 -8.82 20.41
C GLY A 26 -10.68 -8.38 18.96
N ASP A 27 -11.80 -8.83 18.40
CA ASP A 27 -12.23 -8.48 17.04
C ASP A 27 -12.64 -6.99 16.89
N MET A 28 -12.89 -6.29 17.99
CA MET A 28 -13.18 -4.85 17.96
C MET A 28 -12.00 -4.02 17.46
N ARG A 29 -10.79 -4.60 17.40
CA ARG A 29 -9.62 -4.00 16.77
C ARG A 29 -9.88 -3.53 15.33
N SER A 30 -10.81 -4.16 14.64
CA SER A 30 -11.15 -3.83 13.26
C SER A 30 -12.34 -2.87 13.12
N GLU A 31 -12.96 -2.44 14.21
CA GLU A 31 -14.14 -1.59 14.13
C GLU A 31 -13.77 -0.10 14.09
N TYR A 32 -14.19 0.56 13.03
CA TYR A 32 -14.22 2.01 12.95
C TYR A 32 -15.48 2.51 13.67
N ILE A 33 -15.32 3.25 14.79
CA ILE A 33 -16.41 3.64 15.68
C ILE A 33 -16.63 5.14 15.66
N GLY A 34 -17.70 5.54 14.96
CA GLY A 34 -18.16 6.94 14.92
C GLY A 34 -17.59 7.74 13.75
N GLY A 35 -18.36 8.65 13.22
CA GLY A 35 -18.16 9.48 12.03
C GLY A 35 -16.75 10.04 11.79
N ASN A 36 -16.60 11.37 11.85
CA ASN A 36 -15.29 12.00 11.56
C ASN A 36 -14.22 11.78 12.66
N ASN A 37 -14.63 11.36 13.86
CA ASN A 37 -13.74 11.08 14.98
C ASN A 37 -13.87 9.61 15.35
N ASN A 38 -12.99 8.77 14.78
CA ASN A 38 -12.93 7.35 15.12
C ASN A 38 -12.52 7.16 16.59
N ARG A 39 -13.47 6.72 17.42
CA ARG A 39 -13.21 6.45 18.85
C ARG A 39 -12.34 5.22 19.09
N ASN A 40 -12.13 4.40 18.06
CA ASN A 40 -11.20 3.28 18.05
C ASN A 40 -9.99 3.59 17.16
N ALA A 41 -9.52 4.84 17.17
CA ALA A 41 -8.41 5.28 16.34
C ALA A 41 -7.10 4.63 16.79
N HIS A 42 -6.24 4.35 15.83
CA HIS A 42 -4.90 3.85 16.07
C HIS A 42 -4.10 4.83 16.96
N PRO A 43 -3.40 4.37 18.02
CA PRO A 43 -2.80 5.25 19.01
C PRO A 43 -1.73 6.22 18.47
N TYR A 44 -1.07 5.92 17.36
CA TYR A 44 -0.08 6.79 16.71
C TYR A 44 -0.24 6.88 15.19
N LEU A 45 -0.73 5.86 14.49
CA LEU A 45 -0.95 5.95 13.04
C LEU A 45 -2.18 6.81 12.67
N SER A 46 -3.04 7.18 13.62
CA SER A 46 -4.05 8.22 13.43
C SER A 46 -3.45 9.63 13.30
N ASP A 47 -2.23 9.86 13.79
CA ASP A 47 -1.51 11.12 13.61
C ASP A 47 -0.94 11.21 12.17
N TYR A 48 -1.40 12.21 11.43
CA TYR A 48 -0.95 12.49 10.07
C TYR A 48 0.57 12.64 9.96
N ASN A 49 1.20 13.32 10.94
CA ASN A 49 2.64 13.57 10.90
C ASN A 49 3.44 12.28 11.06
N VAL A 50 2.91 11.30 11.81
CA VAL A 50 3.54 9.97 11.92
C VAL A 50 3.49 9.26 10.57
N ARG A 51 2.33 9.19 9.93
CA ARG A 51 2.19 8.54 8.63
C ARG A 51 3.07 9.19 7.55
N ARG A 52 3.09 10.53 7.52
CA ARG A 52 3.94 11.28 6.58
C ARG A 52 5.43 11.02 6.84
N ALA A 53 5.85 11.05 8.10
CA ALA A 53 7.24 10.79 8.48
C ALA A 53 7.70 9.37 8.09
N LEU A 54 6.84 8.36 8.28
CA LEU A 54 7.10 6.99 7.83
C LEU A 54 7.34 6.91 6.33
N SER A 55 6.54 7.62 5.53
CA SER A 55 6.71 7.65 4.06
C SER A 55 7.99 8.39 3.63
N LEU A 56 8.28 9.54 4.24
CA LEU A 56 9.47 10.36 3.94
C LEU A 56 10.79 9.67 4.28
N ALA A 57 10.79 8.80 5.28
CA ALA A 57 12.00 8.07 5.69
C ALA A 57 12.38 6.94 4.72
N ILE A 58 11.49 6.51 3.81
CA ILE A 58 11.75 5.36 2.94
C ILE A 58 12.52 5.77 1.69
N ASP A 59 13.71 5.22 1.53
CA ASP A 59 14.45 5.24 0.27
C ASP A 59 13.95 4.10 -0.64
N ARG A 60 13.06 4.44 -1.56
CA ARG A 60 12.45 3.48 -2.47
C ARG A 60 13.39 2.96 -3.53
N GLN A 61 14.46 3.72 -3.85
CA GLN A 61 15.44 3.27 -4.83
C GLN A 61 16.22 2.06 -4.31
N ILE A 62 16.60 2.07 -3.03
CA ILE A 62 17.24 0.90 -2.38
C ILE A 62 16.34 -0.33 -2.49
N LEU A 63 15.02 -0.17 -2.32
CA LEU A 63 14.08 -1.28 -2.42
C LEU A 63 13.97 -1.82 -3.86
N VAL A 64 13.97 -0.91 -4.86
CA VAL A 64 14.01 -1.30 -6.28
C VAL A 64 15.27 -2.10 -6.58
N ASP A 65 16.43 -1.56 -6.22
CA ASP A 65 17.72 -2.15 -6.56
C ASP A 65 17.93 -3.51 -5.89
N ALA A 66 17.52 -3.64 -4.62
CA ALA A 66 17.69 -4.88 -3.86
C ALA A 66 16.72 -6.00 -4.25
N GLY A 67 15.48 -5.66 -4.67
CA GLY A 67 14.41 -6.65 -4.82
C GLY A 67 13.88 -6.84 -6.23
N TYR A 68 13.97 -5.84 -7.10
CA TYR A 68 13.24 -5.83 -8.38
C TYR A 68 14.13 -5.54 -9.59
N GLY A 69 15.22 -4.79 -9.43
CA GLY A 69 16.08 -4.39 -10.54
C GLY A 69 15.28 -3.73 -11.67
N LYS A 70 15.48 -4.20 -12.91
CA LYS A 70 14.79 -3.67 -14.11
C LYS A 70 13.28 -3.92 -14.12
N ALA A 71 12.77 -4.81 -13.28
CA ALA A 71 11.35 -5.12 -13.14
C ALA A 71 10.66 -4.25 -12.06
N GLY A 72 11.34 -3.27 -11.49
CA GLY A 72 10.80 -2.34 -10.50
C GLY A 72 11.00 -0.89 -10.91
N LYS A 73 10.04 -0.04 -10.53
CA LYS A 73 10.15 1.41 -10.56
C LYS A 73 9.59 1.96 -9.26
N ILE A 74 10.12 3.08 -8.78
CA ILE A 74 9.51 3.79 -7.64
C ILE A 74 8.06 4.14 -7.98
N SER A 75 7.15 3.90 -7.03
CA SER A 75 5.78 4.39 -7.13
C SER A 75 5.45 5.33 -5.97
N CYS A 76 4.88 6.49 -6.31
CA CYS A 76 4.25 7.42 -5.37
C CYS A 76 2.72 7.38 -5.46
N ASN A 77 2.16 6.45 -6.23
CA ASN A 77 0.73 6.34 -6.50
C ASN A 77 0.26 4.90 -6.35
N VAL A 78 -0.98 4.71 -5.92
CA VAL A 78 -1.64 3.39 -5.97
C VAL A 78 -2.07 3.03 -7.38
N LEU A 79 -2.14 4.03 -8.27
CA LEU A 79 -2.49 3.87 -9.67
C LEU A 79 -1.44 4.51 -10.58
N PRO A 80 -0.28 3.85 -10.80
CA PRO A 80 0.79 4.38 -11.64
C PRO A 80 0.54 4.21 -13.15
N ALA A 81 -0.43 3.37 -13.53
CA ALA A 81 -0.77 3.04 -14.92
C ALA A 81 -2.28 2.71 -15.04
N PRO A 82 -2.91 2.93 -16.22
CA PRO A 82 -2.37 3.60 -17.41
C PRO A 82 -1.88 5.03 -17.14
N ALA A 83 -0.93 5.51 -17.93
CA ALA A 83 -0.28 6.82 -17.74
C ALA A 83 -1.25 8.00 -17.68
N ILE A 84 -2.42 7.91 -18.34
CA ILE A 84 -3.45 8.94 -18.32
C ILE A 84 -4.02 9.21 -16.93
N TYR A 85 -3.98 8.20 -16.03
CA TYR A 85 -4.45 8.30 -14.65
C TYR A 85 -3.33 8.57 -13.65
N ALA A 86 -2.06 8.42 -14.03
CA ALA A 86 -0.94 8.68 -13.16
C ALA A 86 -0.89 10.15 -12.74
N SER A 87 -0.63 10.40 -11.45
CA SER A 87 -0.49 11.74 -10.91
C SER A 87 0.97 12.03 -10.58
N SER A 88 1.42 13.27 -10.85
CA SER A 88 2.73 13.78 -10.42
C SER A 88 2.66 14.58 -9.12
N ALA A 89 1.46 14.78 -8.56
CA ALA A 89 1.28 15.58 -7.34
C ALA A 89 1.97 14.98 -6.11
N ASN A 90 2.29 13.68 -6.15
CA ASN A 90 2.84 12.92 -5.03
C ASN A 90 4.35 12.62 -5.19
N ASP A 91 5.01 13.21 -6.17
CA ASP A 91 6.40 12.92 -6.57
C ASP A 91 7.45 13.21 -5.46
N GLU A 92 7.08 13.92 -4.39
CA GLU A 92 7.90 14.08 -3.18
C GLU A 92 8.43 12.74 -2.66
N CYS A 93 7.65 11.67 -2.79
CA CYS A 93 8.02 10.35 -2.31
C CYS A 93 9.22 9.70 -3.04
N LYS A 94 9.63 10.23 -4.18
CA LYS A 94 10.75 9.71 -4.98
C LYS A 94 12.11 9.90 -4.28
N THR A 95 12.20 10.88 -3.41
CA THR A 95 13.43 11.21 -2.68
C THR A 95 13.18 11.11 -1.18
N PRO A 96 13.95 10.29 -0.45
CA PRO A 96 13.81 10.20 1.01
C PRO A 96 14.20 11.53 1.68
N ASN A 97 13.51 11.88 2.77
CA ASN A 97 13.80 13.08 3.55
C ASN A 97 13.71 12.79 5.06
N VAL A 98 14.75 12.14 5.58
CA VAL A 98 14.86 11.78 7.00
C VAL A 98 14.87 13.01 7.91
N ALA A 99 15.47 14.12 7.45
CA ALA A 99 15.52 15.37 8.23
C ALA A 99 14.11 15.95 8.44
N GLU A 100 13.32 16.04 7.38
CA GLU A 100 11.92 16.51 7.45
C GLU A 100 11.05 15.55 8.26
N ALA A 101 11.22 14.23 8.10
CA ALA A 101 10.52 13.23 8.90
C ALA A 101 10.76 13.43 10.40
N ASN A 102 12.01 13.64 10.81
CA ASN A 102 12.36 13.94 12.20
C ASN A 102 11.73 15.25 12.67
N ARG A 103 11.81 16.32 11.87
CA ARG A 103 11.23 17.64 12.17
C ARG A 103 9.70 17.54 12.39
N LEU A 104 9.00 16.80 11.54
CA LEU A 104 7.54 16.59 11.67
C LEU A 104 7.18 15.88 12.97
N LEU A 105 7.90 14.81 13.31
CA LEU A 105 7.66 14.06 14.54
C LEU A 105 7.94 14.91 15.78
N ASP A 106 9.03 15.71 15.76
CA ASP A 106 9.35 16.63 16.85
C ASP A 106 8.30 17.71 17.03
N ALA A 107 7.83 18.32 15.93
CA ALA A 107 6.80 19.34 15.94
C ALA A 107 5.46 18.80 16.42
N ALA A 108 5.13 17.54 16.09
CA ALA A 108 3.93 16.85 16.55
C ALA A 108 4.01 16.36 18.00
N GLY A 109 5.13 16.59 18.70
CA GLY A 109 5.31 16.23 20.11
C GLY A 109 5.77 14.78 20.35
N TRP A 110 6.15 14.05 19.31
CA TRP A 110 6.74 12.71 19.40
C TRP A 110 8.24 12.84 19.74
N LYS A 111 8.57 12.82 21.02
CA LYS A 111 9.95 13.02 21.50
C LYS A 111 10.71 11.72 21.66
N ARG A 112 12.00 11.72 21.33
CA ARG A 112 12.89 10.56 21.55
C ARG A 112 13.10 10.32 23.05
N GLY A 113 12.90 9.06 23.46
CA GLY A 113 13.32 8.61 24.79
C GLY A 113 14.82 8.34 24.87
N SER A 114 15.31 7.94 26.04
CA SER A 114 16.71 7.55 26.27
C SER A 114 17.15 6.35 25.42
N ASP A 115 16.18 5.51 25.01
CA ASP A 115 16.36 4.37 24.10
C ASP A 115 16.34 4.75 22.62
N GLY A 116 16.21 6.06 22.31
CA GLY A 116 16.13 6.58 20.95
C GLY A 116 14.78 6.46 20.27
N ILE A 117 13.80 5.77 20.90
CA ILE A 117 12.47 5.58 20.33
C ILE A 117 11.53 6.69 20.74
N ARG A 118 10.66 7.11 19.83
CA ARG A 118 9.73 8.23 20.03
C ARG A 118 8.52 7.83 20.86
N LYS A 119 8.14 8.77 21.75
CA LYS A 119 6.98 8.63 22.64
C LYS A 119 6.22 9.96 22.71
N LYS A 120 4.91 9.87 22.92
CA LYS A 120 4.02 11.00 23.18
C LYS A 120 2.93 10.56 24.14
N ASN A 121 2.76 11.28 25.26
CA ASN A 121 1.75 10.96 26.28
C ASN A 121 1.79 9.50 26.75
N GLY A 122 2.98 8.94 26.95
CA GLY A 122 3.19 7.55 27.34
C GLY A 122 3.09 6.51 26.21
N VAL A 123 2.56 6.89 25.06
CA VAL A 123 2.47 6.01 23.88
C VAL A 123 3.80 5.97 23.15
N ARG A 124 4.32 4.77 22.90
CA ARG A 124 5.55 4.50 22.14
C ARG A 124 5.21 4.20 20.69
N ILE A 125 6.00 4.67 19.73
CA ILE A 125 5.87 4.25 18.33
C ILE A 125 6.63 2.91 18.18
N SER A 126 5.87 1.81 18.22
CA SER A 126 6.37 0.45 18.02
C SER A 126 5.46 -0.26 17.02
N ILE A 127 5.95 -0.45 15.81
CA ILE A 127 5.18 -0.95 14.68
C ILE A 127 5.35 -2.46 14.54
N LEU A 128 4.25 -3.21 14.56
CA LEU A 128 4.20 -4.59 14.09
C LEU A 128 3.93 -4.58 12.59
N TYR A 129 4.98 -4.89 11.81
CA TYR A 129 4.95 -4.88 10.35
C TYR A 129 4.87 -6.29 9.78
N GLN A 130 3.73 -6.63 9.21
CA GLN A 130 3.40 -7.97 8.74
C GLN A 130 3.38 -8.07 7.21
N THR A 131 3.80 -9.22 6.68
CA THR A 131 3.60 -9.62 5.28
C THR A 131 3.69 -11.14 5.13
N SER A 132 3.50 -11.65 3.90
CA SER A 132 3.68 -13.06 3.59
C SER A 132 5.16 -13.46 3.56
N THR A 133 5.44 -14.76 3.78
CA THR A 133 6.77 -15.34 3.60
C THR A 133 7.15 -15.30 2.11
N ASN A 134 7.99 -14.32 1.76
CA ASN A 134 8.50 -14.07 0.42
C ASN A 134 9.85 -13.37 0.59
N SER A 135 10.90 -13.86 -0.05
CA SER A 135 12.28 -13.37 0.15
C SER A 135 12.44 -11.89 -0.17
N VAL A 136 11.82 -11.40 -1.24
CA VAL A 136 11.86 -9.97 -1.62
C VAL A 136 11.15 -9.13 -0.56
N ARG A 137 9.99 -9.57 -0.07
CA ARG A 137 9.24 -8.85 0.96
C ARG A 137 9.97 -8.84 2.30
N GLN A 138 10.59 -9.95 2.69
CA GLN A 138 11.41 -10.02 3.91
C GLN A 138 12.60 -9.06 3.86
N ALA A 139 13.29 -8.99 2.72
CA ALA A 139 14.36 -8.01 2.51
C ALA A 139 13.83 -6.57 2.56
N THR A 140 12.71 -6.28 1.91
CA THR A 140 12.03 -4.97 1.94
C THR A 140 11.69 -4.55 3.37
N GLN A 141 11.13 -5.47 4.19
CA GLN A 141 10.85 -5.20 5.61
C GLN A 141 12.11 -4.85 6.39
N ALA A 142 13.21 -5.59 6.18
CA ALA A 142 14.47 -5.35 6.86
C ALA A 142 15.04 -3.97 6.53
N PHE A 143 15.04 -3.56 5.26
CA PHE A 143 15.47 -2.22 4.85
C PHE A 143 14.60 -1.12 5.46
N ILE A 144 13.27 -1.25 5.39
CA ILE A 144 12.35 -0.25 5.94
C ILE A 144 12.49 -0.14 7.46
N LYS A 145 12.69 -1.24 8.17
CA LYS A 145 12.97 -1.25 9.62
C LYS A 145 14.19 -0.37 9.96
N GLU A 146 15.30 -0.54 9.23
CA GLU A 146 16.49 0.27 9.44
C GLU A 146 16.29 1.75 9.06
N MET A 147 15.52 2.04 8.02
CA MET A 147 15.14 3.41 7.65
C MET A 147 14.27 4.06 8.74
N TRP A 148 13.27 3.37 9.27
CA TRP A 148 12.40 3.88 10.34
C TRP A 148 13.12 4.04 11.68
N LYS A 149 14.12 3.23 11.96
CA LYS A 149 15.00 3.41 13.13
C LYS A 149 15.67 4.79 13.13
N GLN A 150 16.05 5.33 11.96
CA GLN A 150 16.66 6.66 11.83
C GLN A 150 15.73 7.77 12.30
N ILE A 151 14.43 7.57 12.27
CA ILE A 151 13.42 8.53 12.72
C ILE A 151 12.86 8.19 14.11
N GLY A 152 13.45 7.21 14.81
CA GLY A 152 13.08 6.83 16.17
C GLY A 152 11.81 5.97 16.27
N VAL A 153 11.55 5.16 15.25
CA VAL A 153 10.46 4.20 15.22
C VAL A 153 11.02 2.79 15.46
N GLU A 154 10.45 2.10 16.44
CA GLU A 154 10.69 0.67 16.66
C GLU A 154 9.86 -0.15 15.68
N THR A 155 10.41 -1.24 15.18
CA THR A 155 9.70 -2.09 14.21
C THR A 155 9.97 -3.56 14.51
N GLU A 156 8.90 -4.31 14.73
CA GLU A 156 8.88 -5.76 14.79
C GLU A 156 8.42 -6.32 13.43
N LEU A 157 9.13 -7.32 12.91
CA LEU A 157 8.82 -7.94 11.63
C LEU A 157 8.11 -9.27 11.83
N ARG A 158 6.99 -9.46 11.15
CA ARG A 158 6.20 -10.70 11.17
C ARG A 158 5.98 -11.21 9.76
N ASN A 159 6.24 -12.51 9.56
CA ASN A 159 6.04 -13.18 8.28
C ASN A 159 5.15 -14.39 8.45
N LEU A 160 4.14 -14.52 7.62
CA LEU A 160 3.18 -15.62 7.61
C LEU A 160 3.25 -16.37 6.29
N SER A 161 2.88 -17.65 6.29
CA SER A 161 2.73 -18.36 5.02
C SER A 161 1.68 -17.66 4.14
N ALA A 162 1.88 -17.67 2.83
CA ALA A 162 0.96 -17.02 1.90
C ALA A 162 -0.47 -17.59 2.02
N SER A 163 -0.61 -18.87 2.32
CA SER A 163 -1.90 -19.55 2.52
C SER A 163 -2.65 -19.05 3.77
N VAL A 164 -1.95 -18.60 4.79
CA VAL A 164 -2.54 -18.00 5.98
C VAL A 164 -2.81 -16.51 5.74
N PHE A 165 -1.78 -15.77 5.31
CA PHE A 165 -1.88 -14.31 5.13
C PHE A 165 -2.96 -13.92 4.12
N PHE A 166 -3.02 -14.60 2.97
CA PHE A 166 -4.06 -14.40 1.93
C PHE A 166 -5.24 -15.35 2.05
N GLY A 167 -5.32 -16.12 3.14
CA GLY A 167 -6.40 -17.06 3.38
C GLY A 167 -7.74 -16.37 3.63
N GLY A 168 -8.84 -17.08 3.29
CA GLY A 168 -10.21 -16.62 3.53
C GLY A 168 -10.81 -17.10 4.85
N ASP A 169 -10.03 -17.72 5.72
CA ASP A 169 -10.53 -18.23 7.01
C ASP A 169 -10.77 -17.09 7.99
N ILE A 170 -12.03 -16.76 8.20
CA ILE A 170 -12.47 -15.70 9.13
C ILE A 170 -12.20 -16.04 10.61
N SER A 171 -11.89 -17.29 10.95
CA SER A 171 -11.48 -17.66 12.31
C SER A 171 -10.02 -17.31 12.60
N SER A 172 -9.17 -17.28 11.55
CA SER A 172 -7.76 -16.92 11.69
C SER A 172 -7.60 -15.42 11.98
N PRO A 173 -6.86 -15.03 13.04
CA PRO A 173 -6.55 -13.63 13.31
C PRO A 173 -5.49 -13.05 12.38
N ASP A 174 -4.87 -13.89 11.57
CA ASP A 174 -3.63 -13.60 10.85
C ASP A 174 -3.85 -13.29 9.36
N THR A 175 -5.11 -13.26 8.89
CA THR A 175 -5.43 -12.88 7.51
C THR A 175 -5.22 -11.38 7.30
N TYR A 176 -4.74 -10.99 6.10
CA TYR A 176 -4.56 -9.57 5.75
C TYR A 176 -5.88 -8.77 5.82
N GLN A 177 -7.03 -9.42 5.66
CA GLN A 177 -8.35 -8.77 5.76
C GLN A 177 -8.68 -8.34 7.20
N LYS A 178 -8.25 -9.10 8.20
CA LYS A 178 -8.43 -8.71 9.60
C LYS A 178 -7.55 -7.56 9.99
N PHE A 179 -6.36 -7.51 9.47
CA PHE A 179 -5.39 -6.44 9.67
C PHE A 179 -5.32 -6.00 11.15
N PHE A 180 -4.93 -6.93 12.01
CA PHE A 180 -4.77 -6.70 13.44
C PHE A 180 -3.35 -6.24 13.83
N THR A 181 -2.54 -5.90 12.86
CA THR A 181 -1.20 -5.31 13.01
C THR A 181 -1.23 -3.82 12.66
N ASP A 182 -0.10 -3.14 12.79
CA ASP A 182 0.00 -1.71 12.50
C ASP A 182 0.18 -1.44 11.00
N ILE A 183 1.05 -2.23 10.37
CA ILE A 183 1.40 -2.10 8.94
C ILE A 183 1.38 -3.48 8.29
N GLU A 184 0.82 -3.55 7.09
CA GLU A 184 0.89 -4.71 6.21
C GLU A 184 1.45 -4.35 4.84
N MET A 185 2.14 -5.30 4.20
CA MET A 185 2.67 -5.13 2.85
C MET A 185 2.19 -6.22 1.92
N TYR A 186 1.64 -5.81 0.80
CA TYR A 186 1.31 -6.70 -0.31
C TYR A 186 1.09 -5.92 -1.60
N THR A 187 1.14 -6.63 -2.73
CA THR A 187 0.81 -6.07 -4.04
C THR A 187 -0.70 -6.13 -4.27
N ASN A 188 -1.22 -5.07 -4.83
CA ASN A 188 -2.54 -5.08 -5.44
C ASN A 188 -2.48 -4.45 -6.83
N ASN A 189 -3.47 -4.78 -7.64
CA ASN A 189 -3.64 -4.29 -9.00
C ASN A 189 -5.13 -4.22 -9.32
N PHE A 190 -5.48 -3.47 -10.34
CA PHE A 190 -6.83 -3.56 -10.90
C PHE A 190 -6.79 -4.25 -12.27
N SER A 191 -7.91 -4.85 -12.63
CA SER A 191 -8.08 -5.49 -13.94
C SER A 191 -8.75 -4.53 -14.91
N GLY A 192 -8.36 -4.60 -16.17
CA GLY A 192 -8.91 -3.74 -17.23
C GLY A 192 -8.28 -2.36 -17.27
N THR A 193 -8.99 -1.41 -17.90
CA THR A 193 -8.49 -0.05 -18.16
C THR A 193 -9.28 1.06 -17.47
N ASP A 194 -10.44 0.73 -16.88
CA ASP A 194 -11.25 1.66 -16.11
C ASP A 194 -11.02 1.49 -14.60
N PRO A 195 -10.52 2.52 -13.91
CA PRO A 195 -10.12 2.41 -12.51
C PRO A 195 -11.25 2.53 -11.51
N GLN A 196 -12.51 2.74 -11.92
CA GLN A 196 -13.62 3.03 -11.01
C GLN A 196 -13.77 2.00 -9.90
N THR A 197 -13.87 0.72 -10.25
CA THR A 197 -14.06 -0.37 -9.27
C THR A 197 -12.87 -0.43 -8.31
N TYR A 198 -11.65 -0.28 -8.83
CA TYR A 198 -10.44 -0.28 -8.01
C TYR A 198 -10.40 0.90 -7.04
N MET A 199 -10.71 2.11 -7.53
CA MET A 199 -10.72 3.31 -6.68
C MET A 199 -11.85 3.29 -5.65
N SER A 200 -12.99 2.66 -5.93
CA SER A 200 -14.09 2.54 -4.96
C SER A 200 -13.78 1.65 -3.75
N ASN A 201 -12.72 0.83 -3.82
CA ASN A 201 -12.27 -0.04 -2.72
C ASN A 201 -11.95 0.71 -1.42
N TRP A 202 -11.60 2.00 -1.50
CA TRP A 202 -11.22 2.79 -0.30
C TRP A 202 -12.32 3.72 0.21
N THR A 203 -13.56 3.53 -0.23
CA THR A 203 -14.71 4.23 0.36
C THR A 203 -14.97 3.75 1.79
N CYS A 204 -15.62 4.59 2.60
CA CYS A 204 -15.91 4.26 4.00
C CYS A 204 -16.78 2.99 4.14
N LYS A 205 -17.67 2.71 3.17
CA LYS A 205 -18.53 1.51 3.17
C LYS A 205 -17.75 0.21 2.95
N GLU A 206 -16.58 0.29 2.30
CA GLU A 206 -15.74 -0.85 1.96
C GLU A 206 -14.77 -1.26 3.07
N MET A 207 -14.82 -0.63 4.24
CA MET A 207 -13.97 -1.01 5.36
C MET A 207 -14.17 -2.48 5.76
N ALA A 208 -13.06 -3.22 5.83
CA ALA A 208 -13.03 -4.60 6.33
C ALA A 208 -13.16 -4.61 7.86
N GLN A 209 -14.33 -4.97 8.39
CA GLN A 209 -14.66 -4.90 9.80
C GLN A 209 -15.38 -6.18 10.27
N LYS A 210 -15.39 -6.46 11.57
CA LYS A 210 -16.11 -7.60 12.16
C LYS A 210 -17.57 -7.66 11.70
N ARG A 211 -18.27 -6.52 11.71
CA ARG A 211 -19.70 -6.43 11.36
C ARG A 211 -20.04 -6.91 9.94
N ASN A 212 -19.08 -6.86 9.00
CA ASN A 212 -19.24 -7.40 7.65
C ASN A 212 -18.37 -8.66 7.40
N LYS A 213 -17.94 -9.32 8.47
CA LYS A 213 -17.07 -10.51 8.43
C LYS A 213 -15.79 -10.26 7.62
N TRP A 214 -15.25 -9.06 7.72
CA TRP A 214 -14.06 -8.58 6.98
C TRP A 214 -14.18 -8.69 5.46
N GLY A 215 -15.41 -8.64 4.93
CA GLY A 215 -15.69 -8.77 3.49
C GLY A 215 -15.46 -7.51 2.66
N GLY A 216 -14.96 -6.42 3.26
CA GLY A 216 -14.64 -5.18 2.55
C GLY A 216 -13.23 -5.19 1.94
N ASN A 217 -12.95 -4.21 1.07
CA ASN A 217 -11.66 -4.05 0.41
C ASN A 217 -10.79 -2.92 1.01
N ASN A 218 -11.38 -2.08 1.87
CA ASN A 218 -10.66 -1.03 2.60
C ASN A 218 -10.05 -1.61 3.88
N MET A 219 -8.92 -2.32 3.74
CA MET A 219 -8.22 -2.92 4.87
C MET A 219 -7.69 -1.86 5.85
N PRO A 220 -7.15 -0.70 5.40
CA PRO A 220 -6.74 0.38 6.29
C PRO A 220 -7.82 0.89 7.23
N ARG A 221 -9.09 0.75 6.84
CA ARG A 221 -10.22 1.38 7.54
C ARG A 221 -10.09 2.91 7.59
N TRP A 222 -9.48 3.45 6.55
CA TRP A 222 -9.46 4.88 6.28
C TRP A 222 -10.85 5.34 5.79
N CYS A 223 -11.29 6.50 6.24
CA CYS A 223 -12.61 7.02 5.86
C CYS A 223 -12.55 8.52 5.59
N SER A 224 -13.00 8.89 4.41
CA SER A 224 -13.14 10.30 4.00
C SER A 224 -14.47 10.50 3.27
N PRO A 225 -15.43 11.25 3.85
CA PRO A 225 -16.67 11.58 3.16
C PRO A 225 -16.44 12.32 1.82
N ALA A 226 -15.38 13.11 1.73
CA ALA A 226 -15.01 13.79 0.48
C ALA A 226 -14.56 12.76 -0.60
N TYR A 227 -13.84 11.72 -0.20
CA TYR A 227 -13.48 10.62 -1.10
C TYR A 227 -14.72 9.85 -1.58
N ASP A 228 -15.64 9.55 -0.67
CA ASP A 228 -16.91 8.87 -0.99
C ASP A 228 -17.73 9.68 -2.00
N ALA A 229 -17.76 11.02 -1.86
CA ALA A 229 -18.42 11.93 -2.80
C ALA A 229 -17.76 11.89 -4.19
N LEU A 230 -16.41 11.83 -4.27
CA LEU A 230 -15.70 11.68 -5.54
C LEU A 230 -15.99 10.32 -6.19
N SER A 231 -16.03 9.25 -5.40
CA SER A 231 -16.37 7.91 -5.87
C SER A 231 -17.79 7.86 -6.45
N ALA A 232 -18.76 8.44 -5.76
CA ALA A 232 -20.15 8.56 -6.23
C ALA A 232 -20.23 9.37 -7.53
N LYS A 233 -19.50 10.49 -7.61
CA LYS A 233 -19.43 11.31 -8.82
C LYS A 233 -18.79 10.57 -9.99
N MET A 234 -17.75 9.80 -9.73
CA MET A 234 -17.09 8.98 -10.75
C MET A 234 -18.03 7.91 -11.31
N SER A 235 -18.89 7.31 -10.48
CA SER A 235 -19.79 6.22 -10.90
C SER A 235 -20.87 6.66 -11.93
N ILE A 236 -21.18 7.96 -11.99
CA ILE A 236 -22.14 8.52 -12.96
C ILE A 236 -21.46 9.34 -14.06
N SER A 237 -20.13 9.47 -14.06
CA SER A 237 -19.39 10.23 -15.07
C SER A 237 -19.04 9.32 -16.24
N SER A 238 -19.50 9.69 -17.45
CA SER A 238 -19.20 8.97 -18.71
C SER A 238 -18.07 9.62 -19.51
N ALA A 239 -17.86 10.94 -19.36
CA ALA A 239 -16.85 11.66 -20.11
C ALA A 239 -15.42 11.29 -19.64
N MET A 240 -14.58 10.84 -20.56
CA MET A 240 -13.20 10.40 -20.26
C MET A 240 -12.40 11.47 -19.51
N LYS A 241 -12.55 12.75 -19.88
CA LYS A 241 -11.87 13.88 -19.21
C LYS A 241 -12.21 13.94 -17.71
N ASP A 242 -13.48 13.76 -17.36
CA ASP A 242 -13.92 13.78 -15.96
C ASP A 242 -13.45 12.54 -15.22
N ARG A 243 -13.48 11.38 -15.84
CA ARG A 243 -12.98 10.13 -15.24
C ARG A 243 -11.48 10.22 -14.92
N ILE A 244 -10.67 10.76 -15.83
CA ILE A 244 -9.23 11.00 -15.61
C ILE A 244 -9.03 11.94 -14.42
N ARG A 245 -9.73 13.08 -14.40
CA ARG A 245 -9.62 14.07 -13.33
C ARG A 245 -10.01 13.48 -11.97
N LEU A 246 -11.18 12.85 -11.89
CA LEU A 246 -11.69 12.23 -10.66
C LEU A 246 -10.76 11.12 -10.15
N THR A 247 -10.22 10.29 -11.05
CA THR A 247 -9.25 9.25 -10.70
C THR A 247 -8.00 9.85 -10.05
N LYS A 248 -7.44 10.91 -10.65
CA LYS A 248 -6.25 11.59 -10.09
C LYS A 248 -6.56 12.23 -8.75
N GLU A 249 -7.69 12.93 -8.61
CA GLU A 249 -8.12 13.51 -7.34
C GLU A 249 -8.26 12.44 -6.24
N MET A 250 -8.90 11.31 -6.55
CA MET A 250 -9.04 10.20 -5.60
C MET A 250 -7.69 9.57 -5.24
N ASN A 251 -6.81 9.33 -6.22
CA ASN A 251 -5.46 8.84 -5.94
C ASN A 251 -4.69 9.81 -5.03
N ASP A 252 -4.75 11.10 -5.33
CA ASP A 252 -4.01 12.13 -4.60
C ASP A 252 -4.52 12.26 -3.15
N MET A 253 -5.82 12.17 -2.91
CA MET A 253 -6.37 12.14 -1.55
C MET A 253 -5.83 10.99 -0.72
N LEU A 254 -5.76 9.78 -1.29
CA LEU A 254 -5.20 8.60 -0.59
C LEU A 254 -3.72 8.79 -0.28
N MET A 255 -2.96 9.33 -1.24
CA MET A 255 -1.51 9.51 -1.11
C MET A 255 -1.17 10.65 -0.15
N GLN A 256 -1.87 11.78 -0.24
CA GLN A 256 -1.63 12.96 0.58
C GLN A 256 -2.07 12.78 2.04
N ASP A 257 -3.01 11.88 2.31
CA ASP A 257 -3.33 11.49 3.70
C ASP A 257 -2.51 10.28 4.19
N TYR A 258 -1.64 9.73 3.34
CA TYR A 258 -0.83 8.55 3.66
C TYR A 258 -1.66 7.38 4.19
N ALA A 259 -2.86 7.21 3.64
CA ALA A 259 -3.73 6.05 3.93
C ALA A 259 -3.05 4.73 3.52
N MET A 260 -2.21 4.82 2.50
CA MET A 260 -1.28 3.79 2.05
C MET A 260 0.03 4.45 1.65
N ILE A 261 1.12 3.68 1.69
CA ILE A 261 2.45 4.15 1.29
C ILE A 261 2.92 3.27 0.12
N PRO A 262 2.76 3.71 -1.14
CA PRO A 262 3.29 3.00 -2.29
C PRO A 262 4.81 2.92 -2.24
N LEU A 263 5.33 1.80 -2.69
CA LEU A 263 6.76 1.52 -2.72
C LEU A 263 7.24 1.34 -4.17
N ILE A 264 6.74 0.30 -4.82
CA ILE A 264 7.25 -0.19 -6.09
C ILE A 264 6.11 -0.40 -7.09
N HIS A 265 6.21 0.22 -8.27
CA HIS A 265 5.47 -0.18 -9.44
C HIS A 265 6.16 -1.42 -10.02
N ARG A 266 5.50 -2.56 -9.96
CA ARG A 266 6.06 -3.84 -10.33
C ARG A 266 5.78 -4.15 -11.80
N GLY A 267 6.85 -4.49 -12.54
CA GLY A 267 6.74 -5.08 -13.87
C GLY A 267 6.49 -6.59 -13.78
N ASN A 268 5.69 -7.09 -14.70
CA ASN A 268 5.60 -8.51 -14.98
C ASN A 268 6.89 -8.93 -15.69
N VAL A 269 7.47 -10.05 -15.28
CA VAL A 269 8.69 -10.61 -15.90
C VAL A 269 8.33 -11.93 -16.55
N SER A 270 8.71 -12.09 -17.80
CA SER A 270 8.55 -13.34 -18.53
C SER A 270 9.87 -13.76 -19.16
N ALA A 271 10.09 -15.05 -19.21
CA ALA A 271 11.25 -15.65 -19.84
C ALA A 271 10.80 -16.80 -20.76
N HIS A 272 11.38 -16.86 -21.97
CA HIS A 272 11.11 -17.92 -22.91
C HIS A 272 12.38 -18.46 -23.54
N SER A 273 12.31 -19.67 -24.14
CA SER A 273 13.42 -20.23 -24.88
C SER A 273 13.80 -19.34 -26.06
N ASN A 274 15.11 -19.24 -26.35
CA ASN A 274 15.60 -18.53 -27.54
C ASN A 274 15.17 -19.19 -28.87
N THR A 275 14.71 -20.42 -28.82
CA THR A 275 14.14 -21.14 -29.98
C THR A 275 12.67 -20.73 -30.24
N LEU A 276 12.03 -20.00 -29.31
CA LEU A 276 10.68 -19.51 -29.47
C LEU A 276 10.72 -18.05 -29.93
N SER A 277 10.05 -17.74 -31.02
CA SER A 277 9.93 -16.39 -31.59
C SER A 277 8.47 -15.94 -31.63
N GLY A 278 8.22 -14.64 -31.80
CA GLY A 278 6.89 -14.07 -31.85
C GLY A 278 6.30 -13.72 -30.47
N VAL A 279 6.95 -14.09 -29.37
CA VAL A 279 6.47 -13.75 -28.01
C VAL A 279 6.49 -12.25 -27.78
N ARG A 280 5.37 -11.69 -27.40
CA ARG A 280 5.23 -10.27 -27.02
C ARG A 280 4.56 -10.17 -25.65
N MET A 281 5.12 -9.37 -24.75
CA MET A 281 4.49 -9.11 -23.47
C MET A 281 3.39 -8.07 -23.60
N ASN A 282 2.28 -8.31 -22.91
CA ASN A 282 1.20 -7.36 -22.74
C ASN A 282 0.90 -7.21 -21.24
N PRO A 283 1.09 -6.03 -20.64
CA PRO A 283 0.84 -5.85 -19.20
C PRO A 283 -0.66 -5.82 -18.84
N TRP A 284 -1.56 -5.84 -19.84
CA TRP A 284 -3.01 -5.71 -19.69
C TRP A 284 -3.75 -7.01 -19.98
N ASP A 285 -3.05 -8.05 -20.41
CA ASP A 285 -3.63 -9.32 -20.81
C ASP A 285 -2.71 -10.49 -20.37
N SER A 286 -3.14 -11.71 -20.65
CA SER A 286 -2.38 -12.93 -20.43
C SER A 286 -1.05 -12.89 -21.18
N GLU A 287 -0.02 -13.55 -20.66
CA GLU A 287 1.26 -13.77 -21.35
C GLU A 287 1.07 -14.52 -22.68
N LEU A 288 -0.03 -15.25 -22.82
CA LEU A 288 -0.39 -16.03 -24.00
C LEU A 288 -1.24 -15.27 -25.02
N TRP A 289 -1.48 -13.96 -24.84
CA TRP A 289 -2.41 -13.18 -25.64
C TRP A 289 -2.16 -13.25 -27.16
N ASN A 290 -0.91 -13.45 -27.57
CA ASN A 290 -0.54 -13.59 -28.97
C ASN A 290 0.08 -14.96 -29.31
N ILE A 291 -0.34 -16.01 -28.61
CA ILE A 291 0.21 -17.39 -28.79
C ILE A 291 0.09 -17.89 -30.24
N ALA A 292 -0.92 -17.41 -30.98
CA ALA A 292 -1.11 -17.76 -32.38
C ALA A 292 0.04 -17.28 -33.30
N ASP A 293 0.80 -16.26 -32.86
CA ASP A 293 1.94 -15.71 -33.61
C ASP A 293 3.27 -16.41 -33.26
N TRP A 294 3.26 -17.35 -32.31
CA TRP A 294 4.48 -17.98 -31.82
C TRP A 294 4.96 -19.07 -32.77
N THR A 295 6.24 -19.04 -33.01
CA THR A 295 6.89 -20.07 -33.85
C THR A 295 8.14 -20.61 -33.16
N ARG A 296 8.40 -21.88 -33.32
CA ARG A 296 9.63 -22.51 -32.82
C ARG A 296 10.61 -22.73 -34.01
N LYS A 297 11.86 -22.30 -33.83
CA LYS A 297 12.97 -22.54 -34.73
C LYS A 297 13.61 -23.89 -34.45
#